data_e3c93131fdf4082a5619c43bd7cdd13f
#
_entry.id   e3c93131fdf4082a5619c43bd7cdd13f
#
_cell.length_a   1.000
_cell.length_b   1.000
_cell.length_c   1.000
_cell.angle_alpha   90.00
_cell.angle_beta   90.00
_cell.angle_gamma   90.00
#
_symmetry.space_group_name_H-M   'P 1'
#
loop_
_entity.id
_entity.type
_entity.pdbx_description
1 polymer ?
#
loop_
_entity_poly.entity_id
_entity_poly.type
_entity_poly.pdbx_seq_one_letter_code
_entity_poly.pdbx_strand_id
1 'polypeptide(L)'
;MTTTNTTNKPFLIEKWRGYEAYKAVKSNQGAAGVDGQTIEAFEADLKGNLYKIWNRMSSGTYFPPPVRAVSIPKKSGGERILGVPTVSDRIAQMVVKQLIEPDLDPIFLSDSYGYRPNKSALDAVGVTRKRCWKYDWVLEFDIKGLFDNITHDLLLKAVRKHVKCKWALLYIERWLTAPMEQDGTTIARDRGAPQGGVISPILANLFLHYAFDLWMRRAYPDLPWCRYADDGLVHCRTEHEAEAVKTALQARLSQCRLELHPTKTRIVYCKVTGRRGVSPNVKFDFLGYCFRPRRVLRPSDRKVVGGFTPAVSPTALKAMRAAIRDLNIRRRTQVSLADIARKLNPLLRGWIAYYGRYTPSALSALFRYVNLTLLAWVRRKFKRYKGHKVRAAGFVEKLARTRPDLFVHWRFGMTGAFA
;
A
#
# COMPACT_ATOMS: atom_id res chain seq x y z
N MET A 1 38.44 -17.89 36.18
CA MET A 1 37.41 -17.07 36.88
C MET A 1 36.71 -16.22 35.86
N THR A 2 35.61 -16.72 35.33
CA THR A 2 34.75 -16.03 34.35
C THR A 2 33.79 -15.12 35.12
N THR A 3 34.10 -13.83 35.16
CA THR A 3 33.21 -12.81 35.71
C THR A 3 31.98 -12.69 34.79
N THR A 4 30.91 -13.37 35.16
CA THR A 4 29.57 -13.12 34.62
C THR A 4 29.12 -11.73 35.06
N ASN A 5 29.36 -10.72 34.23
CA ASN A 5 28.76 -9.40 34.35
C ASN A 5 27.25 -9.56 34.09
N THR A 6 26.50 -9.98 35.09
CA THR A 6 25.04 -9.89 35.13
C THR A 6 24.66 -8.42 35.20
N THR A 7 24.52 -7.79 34.05
CA THR A 7 23.90 -6.48 33.97
C THR A 7 22.49 -6.62 34.54
N ASN A 8 22.21 -5.98 35.67
CA ASN A 8 20.92 -5.95 36.41
C ASN A 8 19.85 -5.17 35.62
N LYS A 9 19.61 -5.57 34.38
CA LYS A 9 18.59 -4.95 33.49
C LYS A 9 17.29 -5.73 33.60
N PRO A 10 16.15 -5.05 33.81
CA PRO A 10 14.87 -5.71 34.00
C PRO A 10 14.38 -6.45 32.73
N PHE A 11 14.92 -6.10 31.55
CA PHE A 11 14.52 -6.73 30.31
C PHE A 11 15.70 -7.34 29.54
N LEU A 12 15.58 -8.62 29.23
CA LEU A 12 16.54 -9.32 28.40
C LEU A 12 16.21 -9.05 26.93
N ILE A 13 17.00 -8.15 26.29
CA ILE A 13 16.93 -7.83 24.88
C ILE A 13 18.29 -8.11 24.25
N GLU A 14 18.34 -8.96 23.27
CA GLU A 14 19.57 -9.33 22.57
C GLU A 14 20.07 -8.17 21.71
N LYS A 15 21.36 -7.79 21.84
CA LYS A 15 21.94 -6.63 21.13
C LYS A 15 21.85 -6.74 19.61
N TRP A 16 21.98 -7.96 19.06
CA TRP A 16 21.93 -8.18 17.62
C TRP A 16 20.57 -7.80 16.99
N ARG A 17 19.47 -7.87 17.77
CA ARG A 17 18.13 -7.45 17.30
C ARG A 17 18.10 -5.98 16.88
N GLY A 18 18.85 -5.13 17.58
CA GLY A 18 18.96 -3.71 17.20
C GLY A 18 19.62 -3.52 15.83
N TYR A 19 20.62 -4.32 15.52
CA TYR A 19 21.29 -4.26 14.21
C TYR A 19 20.40 -4.80 13.07
N GLU A 20 19.71 -5.91 13.29
CA GLU A 20 18.74 -6.41 12.30
C GLU A 20 17.59 -5.42 12.06
N ALA A 21 17.07 -4.81 13.12
CA ALA A 21 16.05 -3.78 13.02
C ALA A 21 16.55 -2.55 12.23
N TYR A 22 17.79 -2.12 12.49
CA TYR A 22 18.42 -1.04 11.73
C TYR A 22 18.52 -1.36 10.24
N LYS A 23 18.97 -2.57 9.85
CA LYS A 23 19.03 -3.00 8.44
C LYS A 23 17.67 -2.90 7.76
N ALA A 24 16.62 -3.35 8.44
CA ALA A 24 15.26 -3.28 7.92
C ALA A 24 14.78 -1.82 7.76
N VAL A 25 15.06 -0.95 8.75
CA VAL A 25 14.71 0.47 8.67
C VAL A 25 15.49 1.18 7.56
N LYS A 26 16.78 0.88 7.40
CA LYS A 26 17.62 1.43 6.32
C LYS A 26 17.09 1.04 4.94
N SER A 27 16.72 -0.22 4.73
CA SER A 27 16.17 -0.69 3.44
C SER A 27 14.85 -0.01 3.05
N ASN A 28 14.04 0.35 4.05
CA ASN A 28 12.78 1.06 3.85
C ASN A 28 12.95 2.58 3.67
N GLN A 29 14.13 3.10 3.92
CA GLN A 29 14.43 4.54 3.88
C GLN A 29 13.48 5.39 4.76
N GLY A 30 13.26 6.64 4.39
CA GLY A 30 12.29 7.52 5.05
C GLY A 30 12.92 8.79 5.60
N ALA A 31 12.09 9.80 5.83
CA ALA A 31 12.51 11.12 6.29
C ALA A 31 12.91 11.12 7.77
N ALA A 32 13.66 12.14 8.20
CA ALA A 32 13.99 12.40 9.60
C ALA A 32 12.72 12.70 10.43
N GLY A 33 12.75 12.35 11.73
CA GLY A 33 11.70 12.69 12.69
C GLY A 33 11.80 14.13 13.20
N VAL A 34 11.31 14.35 14.44
CA VAL A 34 11.37 15.65 15.11
C VAL A 34 12.79 16.11 15.44
N ASP A 35 13.73 15.15 15.59
CA ASP A 35 15.14 15.39 15.90
C ASP A 35 15.97 15.81 14.67
N GLY A 36 15.39 15.80 13.47
CA GLY A 36 16.08 16.11 12.22
C GLY A 36 17.16 15.09 11.81
N GLN A 37 17.38 14.02 12.59
CA GLN A 37 18.42 13.03 12.30
C GLN A 37 18.01 12.14 11.10
N THR A 38 18.81 12.19 10.02
CA THR A 38 18.65 11.29 8.86
C THR A 38 19.25 9.90 9.14
N ILE A 39 18.98 8.94 8.25
CA ILE A 39 19.60 7.59 8.35
C ILE A 39 21.13 7.70 8.24
N GLU A 40 21.63 8.53 7.32
CA GLU A 40 23.05 8.74 7.11
C GLU A 40 23.71 9.37 8.36
N ALA A 41 23.06 10.36 8.99
CA ALA A 41 23.53 10.95 10.23
C ALA A 41 23.50 9.95 11.40
N PHE A 42 22.53 9.05 11.43
CA PHE A 42 22.48 7.95 12.42
C PHE A 42 23.62 6.95 12.21
N GLU A 43 24.00 6.67 10.96
CA GLU A 43 25.09 5.76 10.59
C GLU A 43 26.47 6.28 10.98
N ALA A 44 26.67 7.58 11.06
CA ALA A 44 27.95 8.17 11.44
C ALA A 44 28.47 7.69 12.82
N ASP A 45 27.55 7.38 13.76
CA ASP A 45 27.87 6.71 15.04
C ASP A 45 26.92 5.51 15.24
N LEU A 46 26.91 4.58 14.29
CA LEU A 46 26.00 3.44 14.30
C LEU A 46 26.07 2.62 15.59
N LYS A 47 27.29 2.28 16.03
CA LYS A 47 27.53 1.46 17.23
C LYS A 47 27.02 2.15 18.50
N GLY A 48 27.35 3.42 18.66
CA GLY A 48 26.95 4.23 19.82
C GLY A 48 25.44 4.44 19.85
N ASN A 49 24.84 4.76 18.70
CA ASN A 49 23.40 4.97 18.59
C ASN A 49 22.59 3.69 18.84
N LEU A 50 23.00 2.55 18.30
CA LEU A 50 22.36 1.26 18.57
C LEU A 50 22.53 0.85 20.05
N TYR A 51 23.71 1.11 20.64
CA TYR A 51 23.92 0.84 22.06
C TYR A 51 22.99 1.70 22.94
N LYS A 52 22.81 2.99 22.64
CA LYS A 52 21.89 3.88 23.37
C LYS A 52 20.44 3.35 23.34
N ILE A 53 19.97 2.92 22.15
CA ILE A 53 18.61 2.33 21.99
C ILE A 53 18.50 1.06 22.84
N TRP A 54 19.41 0.11 22.62
CA TRP A 54 19.42 -1.16 23.35
C TRP A 54 19.49 -0.95 24.87
N ASN A 55 20.36 -0.06 25.33
CA ASN A 55 20.55 0.21 26.75
C ASN A 55 19.28 0.75 27.41
N ARG A 56 18.64 1.75 26.78
CA ARG A 56 17.39 2.33 27.27
C ARG A 56 16.22 1.35 27.19
N MET A 57 16.11 0.55 26.13
CA MET A 57 15.07 -0.47 26.04
C MET A 57 15.26 -1.58 27.09
N SER A 58 16.49 -2.06 27.29
CA SER A 58 16.77 -3.11 28.27
C SER A 58 16.60 -2.65 29.73
N SER A 59 16.81 -1.36 30.02
CA SER A 59 16.57 -0.78 31.34
C SER A 59 15.13 -0.32 31.59
N GLY A 60 14.25 -0.38 30.60
CA GLY A 60 12.87 0.11 30.70
C GLY A 60 12.75 1.63 30.62
N THR A 61 13.85 2.37 30.38
CA THR A 61 13.89 3.83 30.35
C THR A 61 13.78 4.44 28.95
N TYR A 62 13.43 3.63 27.94
CA TYR A 62 13.16 4.13 26.61
C TYR A 62 11.78 4.80 26.58
N PHE A 63 11.73 6.09 26.30
CA PHE A 63 10.52 6.86 26.04
C PHE A 63 10.58 7.35 24.59
N PRO A 64 9.54 7.06 23.78
CA PRO A 64 9.49 7.54 22.40
C PRO A 64 9.39 9.07 22.39
N PRO A 65 10.16 9.74 21.52
CA PRO A 65 9.98 11.18 21.29
C PRO A 65 8.64 11.44 20.59
N PRO A 66 8.18 12.70 20.52
CA PRO A 66 7.01 13.06 19.74
C PRO A 66 7.15 12.62 18.29
N VAL A 67 6.02 12.27 17.67
CA VAL A 67 5.98 11.88 16.25
C VAL A 67 5.75 13.13 15.41
N ARG A 68 6.63 13.41 14.43
CA ARG A 68 6.50 14.58 13.56
C ARG A 68 5.32 14.43 12.60
N ALA A 69 4.36 15.34 12.68
CA ALA A 69 3.24 15.41 11.75
C ALA A 69 3.69 15.97 10.40
N VAL A 70 3.36 15.28 9.31
CA VAL A 70 3.61 15.73 7.94
C VAL A 70 2.32 15.64 7.15
N SER A 71 1.82 16.77 6.67
CA SER A 71 0.63 16.79 5.83
C SER A 71 0.96 16.35 4.41
N ILE A 72 0.17 15.39 3.89
CA ILE A 72 0.28 14.91 2.51
C ILE A 72 -1.08 15.03 1.83
N PRO A 73 -1.16 15.62 0.61
CA PRO A 73 -2.42 15.75 -0.10
C PRO A 73 -3.00 14.37 -0.48
N LYS A 74 -4.29 14.16 -0.19
CA LYS A 74 -5.02 12.96 -0.60
C LYS A 74 -5.36 13.03 -2.09
N LYS A 75 -5.36 11.88 -2.76
CA LYS A 75 -5.80 11.78 -4.17
C LYS A 75 -7.28 12.15 -4.37
N SER A 76 -8.09 12.04 -3.33
CA SER A 76 -9.52 12.37 -3.32
C SER A 76 -9.83 13.80 -2.89
N GLY A 77 -8.82 14.63 -2.64
CA GLY A 77 -8.95 15.96 -2.04
C GLY A 77 -8.80 15.94 -0.51
N GLY A 78 -8.41 17.07 0.07
CA GLY A 78 -8.06 17.21 1.48
C GLY A 78 -6.66 16.69 1.81
N GLU A 79 -6.31 16.66 3.09
CA GLU A 79 -4.99 16.29 3.60
C GLU A 79 -5.04 15.01 4.42
N ARG A 80 -3.90 14.34 4.49
CA ARG A 80 -3.65 13.19 5.35
C ARG A 80 -2.41 13.49 6.16
N ILE A 81 -2.53 13.41 7.46
CA ILE A 81 -1.41 13.62 8.37
C ILE A 81 -0.67 12.29 8.53
N LEU A 82 0.60 12.27 8.15
CA LEU A 82 1.50 11.16 8.46
C LEU A 82 2.28 11.49 9.72
N GLY A 83 2.39 10.53 10.62
CA GLY A 83 3.28 10.62 11.76
C GLY A 83 4.65 10.00 11.42
N VAL A 84 5.71 10.79 11.42
CA VAL A 84 7.08 10.35 11.10
C VAL A 84 7.86 10.21 12.40
N PRO A 85 8.10 8.97 12.91
CA PRO A 85 8.95 8.74 14.07
C PRO A 85 10.42 9.02 13.75
N THR A 86 11.25 9.29 14.76
CA THR A 86 12.71 9.40 14.60
C THR A 86 13.32 8.10 14.08
N VAL A 87 14.54 8.16 13.55
CA VAL A 87 15.27 6.94 13.10
C VAL A 87 15.43 5.97 14.26
N SER A 88 15.84 6.49 15.44
CA SER A 88 15.99 5.70 16.67
C SER A 88 14.69 5.01 17.07
N ASP A 89 13.57 5.73 17.00
CA ASP A 89 12.26 5.18 17.37
C ASP A 89 11.76 4.15 16.35
N ARG A 90 12.00 4.36 15.06
CA ARG A 90 11.69 3.34 14.02
C ARG A 90 12.47 2.04 14.26
N ILE A 91 13.74 2.14 14.70
CA ILE A 91 14.55 0.96 15.04
C ILE A 91 13.98 0.27 16.28
N ALA A 92 13.65 1.02 17.33
CA ALA A 92 13.05 0.47 18.55
C ALA A 92 11.71 -0.23 18.25
N GLN A 93 10.82 0.38 17.43
CA GLN A 93 9.58 -0.22 16.98
C GLN A 93 9.82 -1.48 16.15
N MET A 94 10.85 -1.50 15.28
CA MET A 94 11.19 -2.65 14.45
C MET A 94 11.68 -3.82 15.31
N VAL A 95 12.43 -3.59 16.40
CA VAL A 95 12.82 -4.63 17.36
C VAL A 95 11.58 -5.31 17.95
N VAL A 96 10.59 -4.53 18.39
CA VAL A 96 9.33 -5.08 18.93
C VAL A 96 8.54 -5.77 17.83
N LYS A 97 8.42 -5.18 16.65
CA LYS A 97 7.70 -5.78 15.51
C LYS A 97 8.29 -7.16 15.16
N GLN A 98 9.61 -7.26 15.00
CA GLN A 98 10.29 -8.52 14.68
C GLN A 98 10.12 -9.61 15.76
N LEU A 99 9.91 -9.19 17.03
CA LEU A 99 9.62 -10.11 18.11
C LEU A 99 8.20 -10.68 18.03
N ILE A 100 7.19 -9.80 17.78
CA ILE A 100 5.77 -10.19 17.90
C ILE A 100 5.15 -10.69 16.59
N GLU A 101 5.70 -10.31 15.42
CA GLU A 101 5.12 -10.64 14.12
C GLU A 101 5.07 -12.15 13.83
N PRO A 102 6.10 -12.97 14.19
CA PRO A 102 6.04 -14.42 13.98
C PRO A 102 4.90 -15.11 14.73
N ASP A 103 4.51 -14.59 15.89
CA ASP A 103 3.42 -15.15 16.71
C ASP A 103 2.06 -14.58 16.30
N LEU A 104 2.01 -13.34 15.81
CA LEU A 104 0.77 -12.67 15.42
C LEU A 104 0.32 -13.01 13.99
N ASP A 105 1.24 -13.13 13.03
CA ASP A 105 0.84 -13.37 11.65
C ASP A 105 0.05 -14.67 11.45
N PRO A 106 0.39 -15.80 12.10
CA PRO A 106 -0.36 -17.06 11.96
C PRO A 106 -1.82 -17.00 12.46
N ILE A 107 -2.16 -16.07 13.36
CA ILE A 107 -3.54 -15.95 13.86
C ILE A 107 -4.47 -15.24 12.86
N PHE A 108 -3.91 -14.45 11.94
CA PHE A 108 -4.70 -13.72 10.96
C PHE A 108 -5.29 -14.67 9.91
N LEU A 109 -6.54 -14.42 9.53
CA LEU A 109 -7.23 -15.24 8.54
C LEU A 109 -6.60 -15.08 7.14
N SER A 110 -6.79 -16.11 6.31
CA SER A 110 -6.19 -16.19 4.96
C SER A 110 -6.58 -15.04 4.05
N ASP A 111 -7.77 -14.48 4.23
CA ASP A 111 -8.35 -13.41 3.41
C ASP A 111 -8.00 -11.99 3.87
N SER A 112 -7.17 -11.86 4.90
CA SER A 112 -6.50 -10.63 5.29
C SER A 112 -5.13 -10.55 4.62
N TYR A 113 -4.89 -9.52 3.79
CA TYR A 113 -3.70 -9.42 2.92
C TYR A 113 -2.77 -8.27 3.26
N GLY A 114 -3.29 -7.12 3.71
CA GLY A 114 -2.50 -5.91 3.91
C GLY A 114 -1.44 -6.05 5.01
N TYR A 115 -0.23 -5.52 4.75
CA TYR A 115 0.88 -5.46 5.72
C TYR A 115 1.31 -6.79 6.33
N ARG A 116 1.11 -7.89 5.63
CA ARG A 116 1.48 -9.23 6.10
C ARG A 116 2.66 -9.80 5.31
N PRO A 117 3.57 -10.54 5.94
CA PRO A 117 4.60 -11.28 5.23
C PRO A 117 3.96 -12.31 4.28
N ASN A 118 4.60 -12.53 3.12
CA ASN A 118 4.16 -13.50 2.11
C ASN A 118 2.74 -13.28 1.54
N LYS A 119 2.15 -12.10 1.73
CA LYS A 119 0.88 -11.68 1.14
C LYS A 119 1.10 -10.44 0.27
N SER A 120 0.45 -10.39 -0.88
CA SER A 120 0.58 -9.26 -1.79
C SER A 120 -0.77 -8.66 -2.19
N ALA A 121 -0.73 -7.42 -2.67
CA ALA A 121 -1.90 -6.78 -3.27
C ALA A 121 -2.40 -7.54 -4.51
N LEU A 122 -1.49 -8.16 -5.28
CA LEU A 122 -1.86 -8.97 -6.45
C LEU A 122 -2.60 -10.25 -6.07
N ASP A 123 -2.29 -10.85 -4.93
CA ASP A 123 -3.04 -12.01 -4.41
C ASP A 123 -4.47 -11.61 -4.04
N ALA A 124 -4.63 -10.48 -3.34
CA ALA A 124 -5.94 -9.90 -3.01
C ALA A 124 -6.77 -9.60 -4.27
N VAL A 125 -6.16 -8.97 -5.28
CA VAL A 125 -6.80 -8.71 -6.59
C VAL A 125 -7.16 -10.02 -7.29
N GLY A 126 -6.29 -11.03 -7.23
CA GLY A 126 -6.51 -12.34 -7.85
C GLY A 126 -7.67 -13.11 -7.23
N VAL A 127 -7.76 -13.16 -5.91
CA VAL A 127 -8.87 -13.82 -5.22
C VAL A 127 -10.19 -13.08 -5.44
N THR A 128 -10.17 -11.75 -5.37
CA THR A 128 -11.33 -10.90 -5.69
C THR A 128 -11.84 -11.15 -7.10
N ARG A 129 -10.94 -11.21 -8.11
CA ARG A 129 -11.32 -11.52 -9.49
C ARG A 129 -12.05 -12.86 -9.59
N LYS A 130 -11.52 -13.92 -8.96
CA LYS A 130 -12.16 -15.26 -8.96
C LYS A 130 -13.54 -15.23 -8.32
N ARG A 131 -13.70 -14.48 -7.22
CA ARG A 131 -14.97 -14.37 -6.48
C ARG A 131 -16.01 -13.56 -7.25
N CYS A 132 -15.66 -12.47 -7.91
CA CYS A 132 -16.59 -11.70 -8.77
C CYS A 132 -17.19 -12.52 -9.92
N TRP A 133 -16.58 -13.65 -10.33
CA TRP A 133 -17.15 -14.57 -11.31
C TRP A 133 -18.17 -15.55 -10.70
N LYS A 134 -18.11 -15.77 -9.37
CA LYS A 134 -18.98 -16.71 -8.64
C LYS A 134 -20.14 -16.02 -7.94
N TYR A 135 -19.92 -14.80 -7.47
CA TYR A 135 -20.86 -14.01 -6.68
C TYR A 135 -21.31 -12.80 -7.49
N ASP A 136 -22.62 -12.52 -7.44
CA ASP A 136 -23.24 -11.50 -8.28
C ASP A 136 -23.08 -10.10 -7.69
N TRP A 137 -22.84 -9.99 -6.38
CA TRP A 137 -22.78 -8.74 -5.66
C TRP A 137 -21.51 -8.62 -4.82
N VAL A 138 -21.03 -7.41 -4.68
CA VAL A 138 -19.89 -7.08 -3.83
C VAL A 138 -20.25 -5.87 -2.97
N LEU A 139 -20.13 -6.01 -1.67
CA LEU A 139 -20.06 -4.89 -0.75
C LEU A 139 -18.61 -4.41 -0.72
N GLU A 140 -18.33 -3.26 -1.33
CA GLU A 140 -17.07 -2.51 -1.18
C GLU A 140 -17.21 -1.62 0.05
N PHE A 141 -16.26 -1.67 0.98
CA PHE A 141 -16.25 -0.81 2.15
C PHE A 141 -14.86 -0.28 2.49
N ASP A 142 -14.84 0.91 3.09
CA ASP A 142 -13.65 1.61 3.60
C ASP A 142 -13.97 2.07 5.03
N ILE A 143 -13.00 1.94 5.93
CA ILE A 143 -13.16 2.40 7.32
C ILE A 143 -12.62 3.83 7.42
N LYS A 144 -13.47 4.74 7.90
CA LYS A 144 -13.13 6.16 8.01
C LYS A 144 -12.04 6.40 9.02
N GLY A 145 -10.85 6.81 8.55
CA GLY A 145 -9.73 7.17 9.42
C GLY A 145 -9.32 6.05 10.39
N LEU A 146 -9.19 4.81 9.93
CA LEU A 146 -8.89 3.65 10.77
C LEU A 146 -7.76 3.96 11.77
N PHE A 147 -6.60 4.39 11.26
CA PHE A 147 -5.42 4.64 12.09
C PHE A 147 -5.62 5.75 13.13
N ASP A 148 -6.47 6.71 12.85
CA ASP A 148 -6.74 7.84 13.74
C ASP A 148 -7.80 7.51 14.80
N ASN A 149 -8.61 6.47 14.57
CA ASN A 149 -9.78 6.14 15.40
C ASN A 149 -9.68 4.83 16.19
N ILE A 150 -8.62 4.03 16.01
CA ILE A 150 -8.40 2.83 16.84
C ILE A 150 -8.32 3.23 18.31
N THR A 151 -9.20 2.69 19.15
CA THR A 151 -9.19 2.98 20.60
C THR A 151 -8.14 2.16 21.31
N HIS A 152 -7.36 2.79 22.19
CA HIS A 152 -6.23 2.14 22.85
C HIS A 152 -6.69 1.01 23.80
N ASP A 153 -7.82 1.17 24.49
CA ASP A 153 -8.38 0.16 25.39
C ASP A 153 -8.70 -1.17 24.68
N LEU A 154 -9.41 -1.11 23.56
CA LEU A 154 -9.74 -2.30 22.76
C LEU A 154 -8.50 -2.90 22.09
N LEU A 155 -7.61 -2.05 21.56
CA LEU A 155 -6.37 -2.52 20.95
C LEU A 155 -5.48 -3.21 21.97
N LEU A 156 -5.25 -2.61 23.14
CA LEU A 156 -4.42 -3.18 24.19
C LEU A 156 -5.00 -4.46 24.77
N LYS A 157 -6.32 -4.57 24.84
CA LYS A 157 -6.98 -5.85 25.19
C LYS A 157 -6.63 -6.96 24.19
N ALA A 158 -6.63 -6.67 22.90
CA ALA A 158 -6.22 -7.62 21.87
C ALA A 158 -4.72 -7.93 21.93
N VAL A 159 -3.86 -6.91 22.11
CA VAL A 159 -2.40 -7.07 22.22
C VAL A 159 -2.03 -7.94 23.42
N ARG A 160 -2.57 -7.67 24.61
CA ARG A 160 -2.29 -8.44 25.84
C ARG A 160 -2.73 -9.90 25.77
N LYS A 161 -3.70 -10.22 24.91
CA LYS A 161 -4.10 -11.62 24.69
C LYS A 161 -3.01 -12.45 24.00
N HIS A 162 -2.28 -11.84 23.08
CA HIS A 162 -1.31 -12.54 22.22
C HIS A 162 0.14 -12.27 22.59
N VAL A 163 0.47 -11.05 22.99
CA VAL A 163 1.82 -10.65 23.35
C VAL A 163 2.05 -10.88 24.85
N LYS A 164 2.92 -11.83 25.20
CA LYS A 164 3.25 -12.17 26.60
C LYS A 164 4.49 -11.44 27.10
N CYS A 165 5.30 -10.91 26.19
CA CYS A 165 6.54 -10.23 26.51
C CYS A 165 6.26 -8.87 27.20
N LYS A 166 6.64 -8.74 28.48
CA LYS A 166 6.37 -7.54 29.30
C LYS A 166 6.97 -6.27 28.71
N TRP A 167 8.20 -6.30 28.23
CA TRP A 167 8.82 -5.11 27.66
C TRP A 167 8.21 -4.72 26.30
N ALA A 168 7.78 -5.70 25.49
CA ALA A 168 7.08 -5.40 24.24
C ALA A 168 5.75 -4.69 24.51
N LEU A 169 4.98 -5.16 25.50
CA LEU A 169 3.74 -4.50 25.94
C LEU A 169 3.98 -3.07 26.41
N LEU A 170 4.99 -2.86 27.28
CA LEU A 170 5.36 -1.54 27.79
C LEU A 170 5.63 -0.55 26.64
N TYR A 171 6.41 -0.97 25.64
CA TYR A 171 6.76 -0.07 24.54
C TYR A 171 5.60 0.14 23.56
N ILE A 172 4.76 -0.85 23.30
CA ILE A 172 3.54 -0.66 22.53
C ILE A 172 2.64 0.38 23.18
N GLU A 173 2.42 0.30 24.49
CA GLU A 173 1.63 1.30 25.24
C GLU A 173 2.23 2.71 25.13
N ARG A 174 3.56 2.84 25.29
CA ARG A 174 4.25 4.14 25.14
C ARG A 174 4.14 4.72 23.74
N TRP A 175 4.24 3.90 22.68
CA TRP A 175 4.07 4.39 21.30
C TRP A 175 2.64 4.79 20.96
N LEU A 176 1.66 4.13 21.53
CA LEU A 176 0.26 4.52 21.33
C LEU A 176 -0.04 5.88 21.96
N THR A 177 0.55 6.17 23.13
CA THR A 177 0.35 7.42 23.85
C THR A 177 1.38 8.51 23.53
N ALA A 178 2.42 8.19 22.74
CA ALA A 178 3.42 9.18 22.34
C ALA A 178 2.76 10.34 21.62
N PRO A 179 3.05 11.61 21.99
CA PRO A 179 2.40 12.76 21.40
C PRO A 179 2.81 12.97 19.93
N MET A 180 2.04 13.78 19.22
CA MET A 180 2.36 14.24 17.88
C MET A 180 2.82 15.70 17.95
N GLU A 181 3.85 16.05 17.19
CA GLU A 181 4.31 17.43 17.03
C GLU A 181 3.88 17.94 15.65
N GLN A 182 3.14 19.02 15.64
CA GLN A 182 2.70 19.71 14.45
C GLN A 182 2.97 21.22 14.59
N ASP A 183 3.78 21.76 13.69
CA ASP A 183 4.11 23.20 13.65
C ASP A 183 4.59 23.77 15.00
N GLY A 184 5.43 23.00 15.71
CA GLY A 184 5.95 23.36 17.03
C GLY A 184 4.99 23.13 18.20
N THR A 185 3.78 22.66 17.94
CA THR A 185 2.78 22.35 18.98
C THR A 185 2.73 20.85 19.24
N THR A 186 2.80 20.46 20.50
CA THR A 186 2.67 19.06 20.92
C THR A 186 1.21 18.72 21.20
N ILE A 187 0.70 17.73 20.49
CA ILE A 187 -0.69 17.25 20.59
C ILE A 187 -0.67 15.88 21.26
N ALA A 188 -1.32 15.77 22.41
CA ALA A 188 -1.51 14.49 23.11
C ALA A 188 -2.42 13.57 22.32
N ARG A 189 -2.23 12.25 22.46
CA ARG A 189 -3.08 11.24 21.79
C ARG A 189 -3.69 10.30 22.83
N ASP A 190 -4.99 10.18 22.78
CA ASP A 190 -5.84 9.28 23.59
C ASP A 190 -6.36 8.07 22.76
N ARG A 191 -6.20 8.13 21.46
CA ARG A 191 -6.61 7.11 20.49
C ARG A 191 -5.73 7.15 19.24
N GLY A 192 -5.90 6.15 18.38
CA GLY A 192 -5.19 6.03 17.12
C GLY A 192 -3.79 5.43 17.27
N ALA A 193 -3.23 5.07 16.12
CA ALA A 193 -1.85 4.66 15.93
C ALA A 193 -1.22 5.53 14.83
N PRO A 194 0.04 6.02 14.98
CA PRO A 194 0.62 6.93 13.99
C PRO A 194 0.64 6.31 12.59
N GLN A 195 0.04 6.99 11.60
CA GLN A 195 0.21 6.59 10.20
C GLN A 195 1.66 6.87 9.79
N GLY A 196 2.48 5.82 9.69
CA GLY A 196 3.93 5.89 9.41
C GLY A 196 4.78 5.29 10.53
N GLY A 197 4.20 4.94 11.68
CA GLY A 197 4.85 4.09 12.67
C GLY A 197 5.11 2.68 12.12
N VAL A 198 6.27 2.11 12.47
CA VAL A 198 6.70 0.78 11.98
C VAL A 198 5.81 -0.33 12.54
N ILE A 199 5.33 -0.18 13.77
CA ILE A 199 4.49 -1.18 14.44
C ILE A 199 2.99 -0.98 14.15
N SER A 200 2.57 0.22 13.72
CA SER A 200 1.15 0.57 13.54
C SER A 200 0.40 -0.37 12.58
N PRO A 201 0.98 -0.85 11.47
CA PRO A 201 0.29 -1.77 10.56
C PRO A 201 -0.10 -3.11 11.18
N ILE A 202 0.79 -3.73 11.97
CA ILE A 202 0.49 -5.02 12.61
C ILE A 202 -0.54 -4.85 13.74
N LEU A 203 -0.49 -3.73 14.46
CA LEU A 203 -1.48 -3.39 15.49
C LEU A 203 -2.86 -3.14 14.88
N ALA A 204 -2.93 -2.42 13.76
CA ALA A 204 -4.17 -2.20 13.02
C ALA A 204 -4.76 -3.51 12.49
N ASN A 205 -3.91 -4.41 11.97
CA ASN A 205 -4.35 -5.75 11.55
C ASN A 205 -4.87 -6.57 12.72
N LEU A 206 -4.23 -6.52 13.88
CA LEU A 206 -4.70 -7.22 15.09
C LEU A 206 -6.05 -6.66 15.56
N PHE A 207 -6.24 -5.35 15.53
CA PHE A 207 -7.52 -4.72 15.86
C PHE A 207 -8.63 -5.20 14.91
N LEU A 208 -8.38 -5.14 13.59
CA LEU A 208 -9.35 -5.54 12.58
C LEU A 208 -9.59 -7.06 12.54
N HIS A 209 -8.62 -7.86 12.95
CA HIS A 209 -8.83 -9.28 13.15
C HIS A 209 -9.99 -9.57 14.12
N TYR A 210 -10.11 -8.79 15.19
CA TYR A 210 -11.22 -8.90 16.15
C TYR A 210 -12.46 -8.11 15.73
N ALA A 211 -12.29 -6.92 15.18
CA ALA A 211 -13.41 -6.07 14.81
C ALA A 211 -14.18 -6.59 13.59
N PHE A 212 -13.46 -7.16 12.61
CA PHE A 212 -14.01 -7.58 11.32
C PHE A 212 -13.78 -9.07 11.02
N ASP A 213 -12.52 -9.54 10.95
CA ASP A 213 -12.19 -10.86 10.38
C ASP A 213 -12.88 -12.02 11.12
N LEU A 214 -12.76 -12.06 12.45
CA LEU A 214 -13.41 -13.10 13.27
C LEU A 214 -14.92 -12.92 13.34
N TRP A 215 -15.40 -11.69 13.29
CA TRP A 215 -16.84 -11.43 13.25
C TRP A 215 -17.44 -11.96 11.95
N MET A 216 -16.84 -11.68 10.79
CA MET A 216 -17.28 -12.23 9.50
C MET A 216 -17.30 -13.76 9.52
N ARG A 217 -16.22 -14.39 10.02
CA ARG A 217 -16.15 -15.85 10.10
C ARG A 217 -17.26 -16.48 10.95
N ARG A 218 -17.73 -15.77 11.99
CA ARG A 218 -18.78 -16.27 12.90
C ARG A 218 -20.19 -15.96 12.41
N ALA A 219 -20.43 -14.72 11.98
CA ALA A 219 -21.74 -14.25 11.59
C ALA A 219 -22.11 -14.60 10.15
N TYR A 220 -21.12 -14.72 9.26
CA TYR A 220 -21.30 -14.94 7.82
C TYR A 220 -20.27 -15.94 7.28
N PRO A 221 -20.24 -17.20 7.77
CA PRO A 221 -19.22 -18.19 7.41
C PRO A 221 -19.19 -18.53 5.91
N ASP A 222 -20.34 -18.42 5.22
CA ASP A 222 -20.50 -18.74 3.80
C ASP A 222 -20.21 -17.59 2.85
N LEU A 223 -19.98 -16.38 3.38
CA LEU A 223 -19.68 -15.20 2.58
C LEU A 223 -18.17 -14.95 2.53
N PRO A 224 -17.52 -15.16 1.38
CA PRO A 224 -16.11 -14.87 1.24
C PRO A 224 -15.88 -13.36 1.22
N TRP A 225 -14.81 -12.94 1.86
CA TRP A 225 -14.40 -11.56 1.96
C TRP A 225 -12.91 -11.41 1.64
N CYS A 226 -12.46 -10.21 1.35
CA CYS A 226 -11.06 -9.88 1.12
C CYS A 226 -10.78 -8.53 1.76
N ARG A 227 -9.76 -8.45 2.62
CA ARG A 227 -9.38 -7.20 3.28
C ARG A 227 -7.90 -6.88 3.03
N TYR A 228 -7.63 -5.65 2.67
CA TYR A 228 -6.29 -5.10 2.56
C TYR A 228 -6.20 -3.83 3.41
N ALA A 229 -5.69 -3.92 4.62
CA ALA A 229 -5.73 -2.88 5.65
C ALA A 229 -7.17 -2.44 5.95
N ASP A 230 -7.53 -1.19 5.68
CA ASP A 230 -8.84 -0.57 5.84
C ASP A 230 -9.80 -0.80 4.67
N ASP A 231 -9.28 -1.13 3.48
CA ASP A 231 -10.08 -1.46 2.30
C ASP A 231 -10.60 -2.90 2.37
N GLY A 232 -11.90 -3.12 2.27
CA GLY A 232 -12.49 -4.45 2.32
C GLY A 232 -13.59 -4.69 1.30
N LEU A 233 -13.76 -5.97 0.97
CA LEU A 233 -14.76 -6.48 0.03
C LEU A 233 -15.44 -7.69 0.64
N VAL A 234 -16.79 -7.74 0.60
CA VAL A 234 -17.57 -8.95 0.91
C VAL A 234 -18.34 -9.36 -0.35
N HIS A 235 -18.23 -10.64 -0.72
CA HIS A 235 -18.90 -11.17 -1.91
C HIS A 235 -20.21 -11.84 -1.51
N CYS A 236 -21.30 -11.37 -2.10
CA CYS A 236 -22.67 -11.77 -1.79
C CYS A 236 -23.37 -12.37 -3.03
N ARG A 237 -24.35 -13.22 -2.81
CA ARG A 237 -25.14 -13.84 -3.88
C ARG A 237 -26.25 -12.93 -4.36
N THR A 238 -26.89 -12.20 -3.42
CA THR A 238 -28.01 -11.30 -3.69
C THR A 238 -27.71 -9.88 -3.19
N GLU A 239 -28.44 -8.90 -3.72
CA GLU A 239 -28.38 -7.51 -3.26
C GLU A 239 -28.87 -7.39 -1.82
N HIS A 240 -29.97 -8.07 -1.49
CA HIS A 240 -30.52 -8.12 -0.14
C HIS A 240 -29.49 -8.64 0.88
N GLU A 241 -28.76 -9.70 0.54
CA GLU A 241 -27.66 -10.22 1.38
C GLU A 241 -26.56 -9.17 1.58
N ALA A 242 -26.20 -8.43 0.53
CA ALA A 242 -25.19 -7.37 0.61
C ALA A 242 -25.63 -6.18 1.48
N GLU A 243 -26.92 -5.77 1.40
CA GLU A 243 -27.49 -4.72 2.25
C GLU A 243 -27.59 -5.17 3.73
N ALA A 244 -27.99 -6.42 3.98
CA ALA A 244 -28.02 -6.98 5.32
C ALA A 244 -26.61 -7.00 5.96
N VAL A 245 -25.61 -7.45 5.22
CA VAL A 245 -24.20 -7.45 5.67
C VAL A 245 -23.71 -6.03 5.93
N LYS A 246 -24.02 -5.07 5.07
CA LYS A 246 -23.63 -3.67 5.23
C LYS A 246 -24.20 -3.07 6.53
N THR A 247 -25.47 -3.28 6.79
CA THR A 247 -26.15 -2.82 8.01
C THR A 247 -25.52 -3.45 9.26
N ALA A 248 -25.34 -4.78 9.25
CA ALA A 248 -24.72 -5.50 10.35
C ALA A 248 -23.25 -5.09 10.58
N LEU A 249 -22.48 -4.86 9.49
CA LEU A 249 -21.09 -4.39 9.56
C LEU A 249 -21.02 -2.99 10.16
N GLN A 250 -21.93 -2.09 9.79
CA GLN A 250 -22.01 -0.75 10.37
C GLN A 250 -22.26 -0.81 11.89
N ALA A 251 -23.22 -1.62 12.33
CA ALA A 251 -23.49 -1.84 13.75
C ALA A 251 -22.27 -2.44 14.47
N ARG A 252 -21.61 -3.43 13.85
CA ARG A 252 -20.41 -4.06 14.41
C ARG A 252 -19.24 -3.09 14.56
N LEU A 253 -18.96 -2.29 13.55
CA LEU A 253 -17.87 -1.31 13.61
C LEU A 253 -18.16 -0.21 14.65
N SER A 254 -19.41 0.22 14.77
CA SER A 254 -19.83 1.17 15.84
C SER A 254 -19.56 0.62 17.25
N GLN A 255 -19.78 -0.69 17.49
CA GLN A 255 -19.39 -1.35 18.74
C GLN A 255 -17.88 -1.29 19.01
N CYS A 256 -17.09 -1.26 17.93
CA CYS A 256 -15.63 -1.11 17.99
C CYS A 256 -15.17 0.36 17.92
N ARG A 257 -16.11 1.31 18.01
CA ARG A 257 -15.89 2.77 17.90
C ARG A 257 -15.23 3.18 16.57
N LEU A 258 -15.54 2.43 15.51
CA LEU A 258 -15.18 2.74 14.14
C LEU A 258 -16.41 3.07 13.30
N GLU A 259 -16.19 3.74 12.17
CA GLU A 259 -17.25 4.17 11.26
C GLU A 259 -16.93 3.74 9.83
N LEU A 260 -17.93 3.25 9.09
CA LEU A 260 -17.83 3.06 7.64
C LEU A 260 -17.76 4.41 6.93
N HIS A 261 -16.92 4.50 5.90
CA HIS A 261 -16.83 5.72 5.10
C HIS A 261 -18.09 5.88 4.24
N PRO A 262 -18.91 6.95 4.42
CA PRO A 262 -20.24 7.03 3.85
C PRO A 262 -20.30 7.01 2.33
N THR A 263 -19.31 7.61 1.64
CA THR A 263 -19.28 7.71 0.18
C THR A 263 -18.48 6.62 -0.51
N LYS A 264 -17.62 5.91 0.22
CA LYS A 264 -16.78 4.82 -0.35
C LYS A 264 -17.34 3.43 -0.05
N THR A 265 -18.33 3.33 0.82
CA THR A 265 -19.03 2.07 1.08
C THR A 265 -20.19 1.92 0.11
N ARG A 266 -20.11 0.92 -0.77
CA ARG A 266 -21.06 0.75 -1.88
C ARG A 266 -21.34 -0.73 -2.15
N ILE A 267 -22.54 -1.01 -2.63
CA ILE A 267 -22.91 -2.31 -3.18
C ILE A 267 -22.80 -2.24 -4.70
N VAL A 268 -22.09 -3.20 -5.27
CA VAL A 268 -21.76 -3.24 -6.68
C VAL A 268 -22.18 -4.57 -7.30
N TYR A 269 -22.87 -4.48 -8.43
CA TYR A 269 -23.29 -5.64 -9.21
C TYR A 269 -22.17 -6.10 -10.16
N CYS A 270 -21.75 -7.35 -10.02
CA CYS A 270 -20.72 -7.97 -10.85
C CYS A 270 -21.34 -8.49 -12.16
N LYS A 271 -21.70 -7.60 -13.08
CA LYS A 271 -22.35 -7.95 -14.34
C LYS A 271 -21.43 -8.78 -15.25
N VAL A 272 -21.87 -9.99 -15.59
CA VAL A 272 -21.23 -10.89 -16.57
C VAL A 272 -22.28 -11.42 -17.55
N THR A 273 -21.84 -12.03 -18.67
CA THR A 273 -22.77 -12.69 -19.61
C THR A 273 -23.59 -13.76 -18.89
N GLY A 274 -24.90 -13.70 -19.06
CA GLY A 274 -25.87 -14.64 -18.43
C GLY A 274 -26.50 -14.14 -17.14
N ARG A 275 -25.96 -13.12 -16.50
CA ARG A 275 -26.59 -12.47 -15.32
C ARG A 275 -27.57 -11.39 -15.75
N ARG A 276 -28.80 -11.41 -15.18
CA ARG A 276 -29.93 -10.52 -15.58
C ARG A 276 -30.14 -9.33 -14.64
N GLY A 277 -29.42 -9.22 -13.53
CA GLY A 277 -29.56 -8.12 -12.57
C GLY A 277 -29.24 -6.74 -13.18
N VAL A 278 -29.86 -5.71 -12.62
CA VAL A 278 -29.65 -4.32 -12.99
C VAL A 278 -29.26 -3.54 -11.73
N SER A 279 -28.19 -2.77 -11.81
CA SER A 279 -27.76 -1.88 -10.72
C SER A 279 -27.06 -0.65 -11.33
N PRO A 280 -27.19 0.53 -10.72
CA PRO A 280 -26.44 1.72 -11.13
C PRO A 280 -24.94 1.54 -10.90
N ASN A 281 -24.55 0.71 -9.92
CA ASN A 281 -23.16 0.46 -9.59
C ASN A 281 -22.68 -0.86 -10.20
N VAL A 282 -21.93 -0.78 -11.29
CA VAL A 282 -21.36 -1.95 -12.00
C VAL A 282 -19.83 -1.89 -12.08
N LYS A 283 -19.19 -1.15 -11.17
CA LYS A 283 -17.73 -1.04 -11.09
C LYS A 283 -17.30 -0.64 -9.69
N PHE A 284 -16.13 -1.11 -9.28
CA PHE A 284 -15.43 -0.64 -8.09
C PHE A 284 -13.92 -0.58 -8.33
N ASP A 285 -13.21 0.20 -7.54
CA ASP A 285 -11.75 0.29 -7.57
C ASP A 285 -11.17 -0.38 -6.32
N PHE A 286 -10.23 -1.31 -6.50
CA PHE A 286 -9.55 -1.99 -5.42
C PHE A 286 -8.06 -2.11 -5.71
N LEU A 287 -7.21 -1.63 -4.82
CA LEU A 287 -5.74 -1.67 -4.91
C LEU A 287 -5.19 -1.13 -6.25
N GLY A 288 -5.76 -0.05 -6.74
CA GLY A 288 -5.36 0.59 -8.00
C GLY A 288 -5.88 -0.07 -9.26
N TYR A 289 -6.66 -1.15 -9.14
CA TYR A 289 -7.39 -1.77 -10.23
C TYR A 289 -8.85 -1.34 -10.23
N CYS A 290 -9.42 -1.17 -11.44
CA CYS A 290 -10.84 -0.97 -11.64
C CYS A 290 -11.47 -2.28 -12.11
N PHE A 291 -12.33 -2.86 -11.29
CA PHE A 291 -13.17 -4.02 -11.59
C PHE A 291 -14.44 -3.56 -12.28
N ARG A 292 -14.72 -4.08 -13.45
CA ARG A 292 -15.93 -3.78 -14.23
C ARG A 292 -16.20 -4.81 -15.30
N PRO A 293 -17.38 -4.81 -15.95
CA PRO A 293 -17.65 -5.63 -17.13
C PRO A 293 -16.65 -5.31 -18.26
N ARG A 294 -16.05 -6.35 -18.84
CA ARG A 294 -15.16 -6.26 -20.01
C ARG A 294 -15.36 -7.46 -20.91
N ARG A 295 -15.07 -7.30 -22.19
CA ARG A 295 -14.94 -8.43 -23.10
C ARG A 295 -13.69 -9.22 -22.75
N VAL A 296 -13.82 -10.52 -22.51
CA VAL A 296 -12.72 -11.44 -22.22
C VAL A 296 -12.81 -12.66 -23.13
N LEU A 297 -11.66 -13.13 -23.59
CA LEU A 297 -11.59 -14.38 -24.32
C LEU A 297 -11.69 -15.54 -23.32
N ARG A 298 -12.66 -16.41 -23.48
CA ARG A 298 -12.80 -17.62 -22.68
C ARG A 298 -11.82 -18.67 -23.21
N PRO A 299 -10.89 -19.18 -22.39
CA PRO A 299 -9.86 -20.12 -22.89
C PRO A 299 -10.43 -21.45 -23.39
N SER A 300 -11.55 -21.91 -22.82
CA SER A 300 -12.14 -23.23 -23.11
C SER A 300 -12.68 -23.35 -24.52
N ASP A 301 -13.31 -22.30 -25.08
CA ASP A 301 -14.00 -22.33 -26.40
C ASP A 301 -13.58 -21.15 -27.30
N ARG A 302 -12.60 -20.36 -26.89
CA ARG A 302 -12.11 -19.13 -27.55
C ARG A 302 -13.21 -18.12 -27.92
N LYS A 303 -14.36 -18.19 -27.25
CA LYS A 303 -15.43 -17.20 -27.43
C LYS A 303 -15.19 -15.96 -26.62
N VAL A 304 -15.54 -14.80 -27.17
CA VAL A 304 -15.52 -13.52 -26.45
C VAL A 304 -16.81 -13.40 -25.64
N VAL A 305 -16.67 -13.34 -24.33
CA VAL A 305 -17.79 -13.20 -23.38
C VAL A 305 -17.62 -11.94 -22.54
N GLY A 306 -18.71 -11.44 -22.00
CA GLY A 306 -18.67 -10.41 -20.96
C GLY A 306 -18.23 -11.02 -19.64
N GLY A 307 -17.15 -10.53 -19.07
CA GLY A 307 -16.66 -10.96 -17.76
C GLY A 307 -16.40 -9.77 -16.86
N PHE A 308 -16.48 -9.96 -15.54
CA PHE A 308 -16.14 -8.94 -14.56
C PHE A 308 -14.67 -9.09 -14.17
N THR A 309 -13.80 -8.18 -14.65
CA THR A 309 -12.34 -8.36 -14.54
C THR A 309 -11.60 -7.05 -14.21
N PRO A 310 -10.49 -7.15 -13.44
CA PRO A 310 -9.67 -5.99 -13.09
C PRO A 310 -8.80 -5.54 -14.26
N ALA A 311 -8.65 -4.22 -14.38
CA ALA A 311 -7.61 -3.58 -15.17
C ALA A 311 -7.12 -2.35 -14.43
N VAL A 312 -5.99 -1.77 -14.87
CA VAL A 312 -5.49 -0.53 -14.29
C VAL A 312 -6.60 0.52 -14.17
N SER A 313 -6.73 1.14 -12.99
CA SER A 313 -7.78 2.15 -12.75
C SER A 313 -7.48 3.47 -13.47
N PRO A 314 -8.50 4.27 -13.81
CA PRO A 314 -8.30 5.61 -14.37
C PRO A 314 -7.45 6.52 -13.46
N THR A 315 -7.63 6.40 -12.15
CA THR A 315 -6.86 7.15 -11.14
C THR A 315 -5.38 6.75 -11.19
N ALA A 316 -5.06 5.46 -11.27
CA ALA A 316 -3.69 4.98 -11.41
C ALA A 316 -3.05 5.45 -12.73
N LEU A 317 -3.77 5.38 -13.85
CA LEU A 317 -3.29 5.89 -15.15
C LEU A 317 -3.02 7.41 -15.10
N LYS A 318 -3.86 8.18 -14.42
CA LYS A 318 -3.64 9.63 -14.22
C LYS A 318 -2.36 9.88 -13.41
N ALA A 319 -2.14 9.14 -12.34
CA ALA A 319 -0.93 9.24 -11.51
C ALA A 319 0.34 8.86 -12.30
N MET A 320 0.31 7.78 -13.09
CA MET A 320 1.44 7.37 -13.93
C MET A 320 1.79 8.43 -14.98
N ARG A 321 0.77 9.04 -15.62
CA ARG A 321 1.00 10.13 -16.56
C ARG A 321 1.56 11.38 -15.88
N ALA A 322 1.17 11.66 -14.64
CA ALA A 322 1.75 12.74 -13.84
C ALA A 322 3.24 12.45 -13.57
N ALA A 323 3.58 11.26 -13.07
CA ALA A 323 4.97 10.88 -12.84
C ALA A 323 5.86 11.00 -14.09
N ILE A 324 5.33 10.63 -15.28
CA ILE A 324 6.06 10.82 -16.55
C ILE A 324 6.24 12.32 -16.86
N ARG A 325 5.24 13.17 -16.59
CA ARG A 325 5.35 14.63 -16.79
C ARG A 325 6.41 15.24 -15.89
N ASP A 326 6.46 14.83 -14.64
CA ASP A 326 7.38 15.34 -13.61
C ASP A 326 8.84 15.03 -13.95
N LEU A 327 9.10 13.95 -14.73
CA LEU A 327 10.43 13.69 -15.31
C LEU A 327 10.88 14.77 -16.30
N ASN A 328 9.95 15.61 -16.76
CA ASN A 328 10.19 16.74 -17.70
C ASN A 328 10.99 16.36 -18.96
N ILE A 329 10.79 15.13 -19.47
CA ILE A 329 11.54 14.55 -20.60
C ILE A 329 11.53 15.48 -21.82
N ARG A 330 10.37 16.06 -22.11
CA ARG A 330 10.17 16.93 -23.29
C ARG A 330 11.12 18.12 -23.36
N ARG A 331 11.62 18.62 -22.22
CA ARG A 331 12.51 19.77 -22.13
C ARG A 331 13.99 19.41 -21.98
N ARG A 332 14.32 18.15 -21.67
CA ARG A 332 15.70 17.66 -21.45
C ARG A 332 16.37 17.32 -22.77
N THR A 333 16.61 18.30 -23.63
CA THR A 333 17.19 18.10 -24.97
C THR A 333 18.69 17.77 -24.94
N GLN A 334 19.39 18.06 -23.84
CA GLN A 334 20.83 17.78 -23.66
C GLN A 334 21.11 16.29 -23.42
N VAL A 335 20.14 15.50 -22.89
CA VAL A 335 20.34 14.08 -22.60
C VAL A 335 20.16 13.20 -23.83
N SER A 336 20.66 11.95 -23.77
CA SER A 336 20.45 10.93 -24.82
C SER A 336 19.14 10.15 -24.58
N LEU A 337 18.68 9.39 -25.61
CA LEU A 337 17.56 8.45 -25.44
C LEU A 337 17.88 7.35 -24.43
N ALA A 338 19.14 6.93 -24.33
CA ALA A 338 19.58 5.95 -23.35
C ALA A 338 19.44 6.49 -21.91
N ASP A 339 19.74 7.76 -21.69
CA ASP A 339 19.56 8.42 -20.40
C ASP A 339 18.08 8.52 -20.01
N ILE A 340 17.22 8.82 -20.97
CA ILE A 340 15.77 8.82 -20.79
C ILE A 340 15.29 7.42 -20.44
N ALA A 341 15.76 6.40 -21.15
CA ALA A 341 15.41 5.01 -20.91
C ALA A 341 15.82 4.54 -19.51
N ARG A 342 17.03 4.91 -19.04
CA ARG A 342 17.50 4.59 -17.68
C ARG A 342 16.57 5.14 -16.59
N LYS A 343 15.97 6.31 -16.78
CA LYS A 343 15.03 6.93 -15.84
C LYS A 343 13.62 6.37 -15.96
N LEU A 344 13.17 6.08 -17.18
CA LEU A 344 11.78 5.72 -17.45
C LEU A 344 11.52 4.21 -17.30
N ASN A 345 12.47 3.36 -17.70
CA ASN A 345 12.30 1.91 -17.68
C ASN A 345 12.04 1.31 -16.30
N PRO A 346 12.66 1.75 -15.20
CA PRO A 346 12.32 1.24 -13.87
C PRO A 346 10.86 1.46 -13.52
N LEU A 347 10.31 2.65 -13.81
CA LEU A 347 8.90 2.97 -13.60
C LEU A 347 7.98 2.09 -14.46
N LEU A 348 8.31 1.97 -15.75
CA LEU A 348 7.53 1.13 -16.68
C LEU A 348 7.55 -0.33 -16.27
N ARG A 349 8.69 -0.89 -15.86
CA ARG A 349 8.80 -2.28 -15.36
C ARG A 349 7.89 -2.51 -14.15
N GLY A 350 7.94 -1.61 -13.16
CA GLY A 350 7.09 -1.70 -11.98
C GLY A 350 5.60 -1.66 -12.34
N TRP A 351 5.18 -0.73 -13.20
CA TRP A 351 3.79 -0.63 -13.63
C TRP A 351 3.33 -1.82 -14.47
N ILE A 352 4.16 -2.33 -15.36
CA ILE A 352 3.85 -3.52 -16.18
C ILE A 352 3.75 -4.76 -15.28
N ALA A 353 4.68 -4.95 -14.36
CA ALA A 353 4.68 -6.08 -13.43
C ALA A 353 3.42 -6.09 -12.55
N TYR A 354 3.00 -4.91 -12.07
CA TYR A 354 1.82 -4.81 -11.23
C TYR A 354 0.52 -4.81 -12.03
N TYR A 355 0.32 -3.90 -12.98
CA TYR A 355 -0.96 -3.69 -13.68
C TYR A 355 -1.15 -4.55 -14.94
N GLY A 356 -0.08 -5.14 -15.47
CA GLY A 356 -0.15 -6.02 -16.64
C GLY A 356 -0.66 -7.43 -16.36
N ARG A 357 -0.85 -7.82 -15.10
CA ARG A 357 -1.17 -9.18 -14.67
C ARG A 357 -2.50 -9.72 -15.25
N TYR A 358 -3.55 -8.91 -15.29
CA TYR A 358 -4.91 -9.36 -15.64
C TYR A 358 -5.42 -8.83 -16.99
N THR A 359 -5.16 -7.58 -17.30
CA THR A 359 -5.60 -6.94 -18.55
C THR A 359 -4.47 -6.04 -19.08
N PRO A 360 -3.40 -6.63 -19.65
CA PRO A 360 -2.22 -5.88 -20.10
C PRO A 360 -2.55 -4.85 -21.19
N SER A 361 -3.54 -5.13 -22.05
CA SER A 361 -4.00 -4.19 -23.08
C SER A 361 -4.49 -2.85 -22.54
N ALA A 362 -4.93 -2.79 -21.29
CA ALA A 362 -5.36 -1.53 -20.65
C ALA A 362 -4.19 -0.55 -20.44
N LEU A 363 -2.93 -1.02 -20.47
CA LEU A 363 -1.74 -0.16 -20.41
C LEU A 363 -1.40 0.51 -21.76
N SER A 364 -2.02 0.13 -22.86
CA SER A 364 -1.75 0.70 -24.19
C SER A 364 -1.89 2.22 -24.21
N ALA A 365 -2.88 2.76 -23.49
CA ALA A 365 -3.06 4.21 -23.36
C ALA A 365 -1.90 4.92 -22.64
N LEU A 366 -1.24 4.25 -21.69
CA LEU A 366 -0.04 4.75 -21.03
C LEU A 366 1.16 4.68 -21.98
N PHE A 367 1.35 3.55 -22.66
CA PHE A 367 2.46 3.36 -23.59
C PHE A 367 2.39 4.35 -24.75
N ARG A 368 1.19 4.60 -25.28
CA ARG A 368 0.98 5.66 -26.28
C ARG A 368 1.39 7.04 -25.72
N TYR A 369 1.04 7.34 -24.49
CA TYR A 369 1.45 8.60 -23.85
C TYR A 369 2.97 8.73 -23.72
N VAL A 370 3.67 7.62 -23.39
CA VAL A 370 5.14 7.56 -23.38
C VAL A 370 5.69 7.84 -24.78
N ASN A 371 5.20 7.15 -25.81
CA ASN A 371 5.63 7.33 -27.20
C ASN A 371 5.45 8.77 -27.67
N LEU A 372 4.30 9.39 -27.39
CA LEU A 372 4.06 10.80 -27.70
C LEU A 372 5.00 11.76 -26.94
N THR A 373 5.40 11.38 -25.73
CA THR A 373 6.39 12.15 -24.96
C THR A 373 7.78 12.06 -25.57
N LEU A 374 8.19 10.88 -26.03
CA LEU A 374 9.47 10.67 -26.75
C LEU A 374 9.45 11.40 -28.10
N LEU A 375 8.35 11.33 -28.85
CA LEU A 375 8.18 12.09 -30.09
C LEU A 375 8.35 13.60 -29.90
N ALA A 376 7.72 14.14 -28.86
CA ALA A 376 7.84 15.55 -28.53
C ALA A 376 9.28 15.95 -28.16
N TRP A 377 10.02 15.06 -27.47
CA TRP A 377 11.44 15.25 -27.17
C TRP A 377 12.29 15.25 -28.46
N VAL A 378 12.11 14.27 -29.37
CA VAL A 378 12.83 14.19 -30.66
C VAL A 378 12.64 15.46 -31.47
N ARG A 379 11.40 15.98 -31.57
CA ARG A 379 11.09 17.21 -32.31
C ARG A 379 11.74 18.45 -31.70
N ARG A 380 12.02 18.46 -30.43
CA ARG A 380 12.71 19.57 -29.76
C ARG A 380 14.23 19.45 -29.84
N LYS A 381 14.76 18.24 -29.74
CA LYS A 381 16.19 18.00 -29.77
C LYS A 381 16.81 18.18 -31.17
N PHE A 382 16.15 17.67 -32.21
CA PHE A 382 16.71 17.66 -33.55
C PHE A 382 16.05 18.69 -34.45
N LYS A 383 16.78 19.70 -34.87
CA LYS A 383 16.31 20.79 -35.76
C LYS A 383 15.61 20.25 -37.01
N ARG A 384 16.11 19.16 -37.65
CA ARG A 384 15.54 18.51 -38.84
C ARG A 384 14.11 17.96 -38.67
N TYR A 385 13.65 17.78 -37.42
CA TYR A 385 12.30 17.31 -37.10
C TYR A 385 11.40 18.41 -36.52
N LYS A 386 11.92 19.63 -36.34
CA LYS A 386 11.13 20.79 -35.89
C LYS A 386 10.05 21.07 -36.96
N GLY A 387 8.77 21.08 -36.58
CA GLY A 387 7.65 21.24 -37.54
C GLY A 387 7.20 19.98 -38.25
N HIS A 388 8.05 18.95 -38.38
CA HIS A 388 7.77 17.73 -39.15
C HIS A 388 7.32 16.55 -38.28
N LYS A 389 6.08 16.54 -37.80
CA LYS A 389 5.56 15.52 -36.87
C LYS A 389 5.64 14.10 -37.48
N VAL A 390 5.19 13.93 -38.72
CA VAL A 390 5.16 12.61 -39.40
C VAL A 390 6.57 12.05 -39.59
N ARG A 391 7.53 12.85 -40.07
CA ARG A 391 8.94 12.42 -40.24
C ARG A 391 9.58 12.05 -38.89
N ALA A 392 9.28 12.81 -37.84
CA ALA A 392 9.76 12.48 -36.48
C ALA A 392 9.13 11.18 -35.96
N ALA A 393 7.83 10.94 -36.22
CA ALA A 393 7.15 9.71 -35.85
C ALA A 393 7.78 8.49 -36.54
N GLY A 394 7.99 8.57 -37.88
CA GLY A 394 8.67 7.51 -38.64
C GLY A 394 10.10 7.22 -38.14
N PHE A 395 10.85 8.25 -37.73
CA PHE A 395 12.17 8.05 -37.12
C PHE A 395 12.08 7.27 -35.80
N VAL A 396 11.17 7.65 -34.88
CA VAL A 396 11.02 6.96 -33.59
C VAL A 396 10.47 5.55 -33.77
N GLU A 397 9.57 5.36 -34.75
CA GLU A 397 9.02 4.03 -35.09
C GLU A 397 10.12 3.11 -35.63
N LYS A 398 10.93 3.58 -36.60
CA LYS A 398 12.10 2.85 -37.09
C LYS A 398 13.03 2.46 -35.95
N LEU A 399 13.32 3.42 -35.06
CA LEU A 399 14.18 3.16 -33.91
C LEU A 399 13.57 2.10 -32.95
N ALA A 400 12.26 2.17 -32.70
CA ALA A 400 11.57 1.19 -31.85
C ALA A 400 11.59 -0.22 -32.43
N ARG A 401 11.52 -0.34 -33.76
CA ARG A 401 11.66 -1.63 -34.46
C ARG A 401 13.09 -2.16 -34.48
N THR A 402 14.09 -1.29 -34.68
CA THR A 402 15.51 -1.68 -34.76
C THR A 402 16.15 -1.90 -33.39
N ARG A 403 15.65 -1.23 -32.35
CA ARG A 403 16.14 -1.31 -30.96
C ARG A 403 15.00 -1.48 -29.96
N PRO A 404 14.24 -2.60 -30.04
CA PRO A 404 13.07 -2.82 -29.19
C PRO A 404 13.43 -2.89 -27.68
N ASP A 405 14.70 -3.20 -27.38
CA ASP A 405 15.21 -3.30 -26.00
C ASP A 405 15.45 -1.96 -25.31
N LEU A 406 15.47 -0.86 -26.07
CA LEU A 406 15.77 0.45 -25.50
C LEU A 406 14.71 0.90 -24.49
N PHE A 407 13.43 0.68 -24.80
CA PHE A 407 12.33 0.96 -23.88
C PHE A 407 11.49 -0.30 -23.63
N VAL A 408 11.21 -0.58 -22.37
CA VAL A 408 10.50 -1.80 -21.95
C VAL A 408 9.17 -2.01 -22.67
N HIS A 409 8.38 -0.96 -22.89
CA HIS A 409 7.07 -1.05 -23.54
C HIS A 409 7.15 -1.36 -25.04
N TRP A 410 8.28 -1.12 -25.69
CA TRP A 410 8.45 -1.51 -27.11
C TRP A 410 8.53 -3.02 -27.29
N ARG A 411 9.04 -3.76 -26.31
CA ARG A 411 9.05 -5.23 -26.29
C ARG A 411 7.62 -5.83 -26.28
N PHE A 412 6.63 -5.07 -25.82
CA PHE A 412 5.22 -5.47 -25.83
C PHE A 412 4.50 -5.09 -27.14
N GLY A 413 5.23 -4.89 -28.23
CA GLY A 413 4.68 -4.56 -29.54
C GLY A 413 4.19 -3.12 -29.72
N MET A 414 4.45 -2.23 -28.75
CA MET A 414 4.08 -0.81 -28.80
C MET A 414 5.12 0.03 -29.57
N THR A 415 5.54 -0.47 -30.74
CA THR A 415 6.54 0.16 -31.62
C THR A 415 5.95 1.18 -32.59
N GLY A 416 4.64 1.35 -32.61
CA GLY A 416 3.88 2.35 -33.38
C GLY A 416 3.14 3.33 -32.48
N ALA A 417 2.12 4.00 -33.01
CA ALA A 417 1.28 4.97 -32.32
C ALA A 417 2.04 6.22 -31.84
N PHE A 418 2.95 6.73 -32.66
CA PHE A 418 3.65 8.00 -32.45
C PHE A 418 2.93 9.19 -33.13
N ALA A 419 1.86 8.94 -33.88
CA ALA A 419 1.08 9.97 -34.58
C ALA A 419 -0.28 10.22 -33.91
#